data_b4eb75f696a3df1203087aae8ae06c72
#
_entry.id   b4eb75f696a3df1203087aae8ae06c72
#
_cell.length_a   1.000
_cell.length_b   1.000
_cell.length_c   1.000
_cell.angle_alpha   90.00
_cell.angle_beta   90.00
_cell.angle_gamma   90.00
#
_symmetry.space_group_name_H-M   'P 1'
#
loop_
_entity.id
_entity.type
_entity.pdbx_description
1 polymer ?
#
loop_
_entity_poly.entity_id
_entity_poly.type
_entity_poly.pdbx_seq_one_letter_code
_entity_poly.pdbx_strand_id
1 'polypeptide(L)'
;KIIFPSTHVVYEGIEDVKTNIKEDEKTKPVLSYSSSKAFNENQLKKSGKNYVILRLGSVYGYSTDSMRIDIMPNLFSKITSQNGTLKLFAGGRQVKSLVPLIDVARCFKFMEEKNNIKSEVFNLTKDTLTVKKVAEICKKNNPKIKLKETNDEVPNLGFSLSNKKLLNTGF
;
A
#
# COMPACT_ATOMS: atom_id res chain seq x y z
N LYS A 1 -12.53 -21.33 -2.57
CA LYS A 1 -11.33 -20.49 -2.64
C LYS A 1 -11.38 -19.43 -1.55
N ILE A 2 -10.25 -19.17 -0.89
CA ILE A 2 -10.10 -18.11 0.12
C ILE A 2 -9.34 -16.95 -0.51
N ILE A 3 -9.89 -15.73 -0.45
CA ILE A 3 -9.19 -14.52 -0.87
C ILE A 3 -8.79 -13.76 0.40
N PHE A 4 -7.49 -13.67 0.68
CA PHE A 4 -6.96 -13.14 1.93
C PHE A 4 -6.32 -11.75 1.73
N PRO A 5 -6.86 -10.70 2.38
CA PRO A 5 -6.24 -9.38 2.37
C PRO A 5 -5.02 -9.37 3.30
N SER A 6 -3.85 -9.50 2.70
CA SER A 6 -2.56 -9.28 3.35
C SER A 6 -2.12 -7.83 3.15
N THR A 7 -0.86 -7.52 3.38
CA THR A 7 -0.35 -6.16 3.40
C THR A 7 1.08 -6.07 2.86
N HIS A 8 1.44 -4.95 2.26
CA HIS A 8 2.81 -4.67 1.86
C HIS A 8 3.77 -4.53 3.04
N VAL A 9 3.28 -4.18 4.24
CA VAL A 9 4.16 -4.03 5.41
C VAL A 9 4.79 -5.35 5.89
N VAL A 10 4.46 -6.51 5.29
CA VAL A 10 5.25 -7.74 5.49
C VAL A 10 6.71 -7.60 5.05
N TYR A 11 7.03 -6.52 4.33
CA TYR A 11 8.39 -6.16 3.87
C TYR A 11 9.02 -5.01 4.67
N GLU A 12 8.40 -4.51 5.74
CA GLU A 12 8.81 -3.28 6.43
C GLU A 12 10.21 -3.34 7.07
N GLY A 13 10.73 -4.51 7.36
CA GLY A 13 12.08 -4.71 7.89
C GLY A 13 13.19 -4.72 6.82
N ILE A 14 12.88 -4.40 5.56
CA ILE A 14 13.91 -4.17 4.54
C ILE A 14 14.56 -2.81 4.83
N GLU A 15 15.86 -2.82 5.09
CA GLU A 15 16.62 -1.64 5.55
C GLU A 15 16.91 -0.66 4.41
N ASP A 16 17.25 -1.20 3.22
CA ASP A 16 17.55 -0.38 2.05
C ASP A 16 16.29 0.03 1.28
N VAL A 17 16.38 1.15 0.56
CA VAL A 17 15.32 1.54 -0.38
C VAL A 17 15.27 0.53 -1.51
N LYS A 18 14.24 -0.31 -1.51
CA LYS A 18 14.04 -1.34 -2.53
C LYS A 18 12.82 -1.03 -3.38
N THR A 19 13.01 -1.01 -4.69
CA THR A 19 11.93 -0.71 -5.64
C THR A 19 11.48 -1.97 -6.37
N ASN A 20 10.20 -1.98 -6.77
CA ASN A 20 9.61 -3.06 -7.57
C ASN A 20 9.73 -4.46 -6.93
N ILE A 21 9.50 -4.54 -5.61
CA ILE A 21 9.50 -5.80 -4.86
C ILE A 21 8.45 -6.74 -5.46
N LYS A 22 8.89 -7.94 -5.83
CA LYS A 22 8.02 -9.01 -6.34
C LYS A 22 7.49 -9.87 -5.20
N GLU A 23 6.55 -10.75 -5.51
CA GLU A 23 5.84 -11.60 -4.55
C GLU A 23 6.73 -12.71 -3.96
N ASP A 24 7.80 -13.11 -4.67
CA ASP A 24 8.81 -14.10 -4.25
C ASP A 24 9.88 -13.53 -3.30
N GLU A 25 9.93 -12.22 -3.14
CA GLU A 25 10.82 -11.57 -2.18
C GLU A 25 10.53 -12.03 -0.75
N LYS A 26 11.61 -12.30 -0.01
CA LYS A 26 11.53 -12.73 1.39
C LYS A 26 10.87 -11.64 2.25
N THR A 27 9.81 -12.01 2.95
CA THR A 27 9.16 -11.11 3.91
C THR A 27 10.04 -10.89 5.14
N LYS A 28 10.06 -9.65 5.64
CA LYS A 28 10.74 -9.23 6.87
C LYS A 28 9.77 -8.42 7.75
N PRO A 29 8.75 -9.05 8.34
CA PRO A 29 7.82 -8.36 9.22
C PRO A 29 8.53 -7.99 10.52
N VAL A 30 8.22 -6.81 11.09
CA VAL A 30 8.82 -6.29 12.33
C VAL A 30 7.75 -6.05 13.38
N LEU A 31 6.64 -5.43 12.99
CA LEU A 31 5.55 -5.09 13.91
C LEU A 31 4.57 -6.28 14.09
N SER A 32 3.83 -6.28 15.18
CA SER A 32 2.84 -7.34 15.48
C SER A 32 1.82 -7.51 14.35
N TYR A 33 1.37 -6.41 13.74
CA TYR A 33 0.44 -6.45 12.61
C TYR A 33 1.02 -7.18 11.40
N SER A 34 2.20 -6.79 10.95
CA SER A 34 2.87 -7.40 9.80
C SER A 34 3.24 -8.86 10.06
N SER A 35 3.70 -9.16 11.29
CA SER A 35 4.01 -10.52 11.73
C SER A 35 2.77 -11.42 11.73
N SER A 36 1.62 -10.93 12.21
CA SER A 36 0.37 -11.68 12.18
C SER A 36 -0.11 -11.95 10.75
N LYS A 37 0.04 -10.98 9.84
CA LYS A 37 -0.32 -11.16 8.43
C LYS A 37 0.60 -12.19 7.75
N ALA A 38 1.92 -12.08 7.95
CA ALA A 38 2.89 -13.05 7.41
C ALA A 38 2.65 -14.47 7.96
N PHE A 39 2.34 -14.59 9.25
CA PHE A 39 1.96 -15.87 9.86
C PHE A 39 0.72 -16.47 9.18
N ASN A 40 -0.34 -15.68 9.00
CA ASN A 40 -1.58 -16.13 8.34
C ASN A 40 -1.35 -16.50 6.87
N GLU A 41 -0.49 -15.78 6.11
CA GLU A 41 -0.08 -16.19 4.77
C GLU A 41 0.53 -17.60 4.79
N ASN A 42 1.43 -17.86 5.74
CA ASN A 42 2.09 -19.16 5.87
C ASN A 42 1.12 -20.28 6.26
N GLN A 43 0.17 -20.01 7.17
CA GLN A 43 -0.87 -20.98 7.52
C GLN A 43 -1.74 -21.31 6.31
N LEU A 44 -2.13 -20.31 5.54
CA LEU A 44 -2.93 -20.50 4.34
C LEU A 44 -2.19 -21.33 3.27
N LYS A 45 -0.90 -21.06 3.05
CA LYS A 45 -0.05 -21.82 2.13
C LYS A 45 0.07 -23.31 2.53
N LYS A 46 0.08 -23.61 3.84
CA LYS A 46 0.15 -24.97 4.38
C LYS A 46 -1.19 -25.68 4.49
N SER A 47 -2.30 -24.97 4.34
CA SER A 47 -3.65 -25.50 4.62
C SER A 47 -4.17 -26.51 3.61
N GLY A 48 -3.53 -26.70 2.46
CA GLY A 48 -4.03 -27.50 1.34
C GLY A 48 -5.27 -26.90 0.63
N LYS A 49 -5.76 -25.73 1.08
CA LYS A 49 -6.91 -25.06 0.46
C LYS A 49 -6.51 -24.16 -0.70
N ASN A 50 -7.40 -23.97 -1.65
CA ASN A 50 -7.20 -22.97 -2.71
C ASN A 50 -7.28 -21.57 -2.12
N TYR A 51 -6.24 -20.77 -2.31
CA TYR A 51 -6.17 -19.40 -1.81
C TYR A 51 -5.69 -18.41 -2.87
N VAL A 52 -5.99 -17.15 -2.65
CA VAL A 52 -5.37 -15.98 -3.28
C VAL A 52 -5.01 -15.01 -2.16
N ILE A 53 -3.73 -14.69 -2.04
CA ILE A 53 -3.24 -13.71 -1.07
C ILE A 53 -2.98 -12.40 -1.81
N LEU A 54 -3.62 -11.31 -1.36
CA LEU A 54 -3.43 -9.97 -1.92
C LEU A 54 -2.62 -9.12 -0.93
N ARG A 55 -1.35 -8.85 -1.21
CA ARG A 55 -0.51 -7.91 -0.44
C ARG A 55 -0.83 -6.50 -0.90
N LEU A 56 -1.71 -5.85 -0.14
CA LEU A 56 -2.21 -4.52 -0.46
C LEU A 56 -1.15 -3.46 -0.18
N GLY A 57 -0.94 -2.54 -1.12
CA GLY A 57 -0.26 -1.27 -0.86
C GLY A 57 -1.02 -0.43 0.17
N SER A 58 -0.60 0.81 0.40
CA SER A 58 -1.34 1.74 1.25
C SER A 58 -2.68 2.08 0.60
N VAL A 59 -3.76 1.51 1.15
CA VAL A 59 -5.12 1.69 0.64
C VAL A 59 -5.63 3.07 1.03
N TYR A 60 -6.08 3.84 0.06
CA TYR A 60 -6.64 5.17 0.27
C TYR A 60 -7.97 5.34 -0.48
N GLY A 61 -8.78 6.27 -0.03
CA GLY A 61 -10.06 6.62 -0.65
C GLY A 61 -11.08 7.04 0.38
N TYR A 62 -12.18 7.61 -0.10
CA TYR A 62 -13.28 8.07 0.74
C TYR A 62 -14.17 6.90 1.15
N SER A 63 -14.57 6.89 2.40
CA SER A 63 -15.64 6.07 2.96
C SER A 63 -16.28 6.83 4.12
N THR A 64 -17.60 6.82 4.20
CA THR A 64 -18.34 7.47 5.29
C THR A 64 -18.07 6.84 6.64
N ASP A 65 -17.97 5.51 6.68
CA ASP A 65 -18.06 4.76 7.93
C ASP A 65 -16.71 4.17 8.38
N SER A 66 -15.80 3.93 7.45
CA SER A 66 -14.58 3.15 7.76
C SER A 66 -13.28 3.76 7.20
N MET A 67 -13.31 5.02 6.75
CA MET A 67 -12.12 5.67 6.21
C MET A 67 -11.07 5.90 7.30
N ARG A 68 -9.90 5.30 7.12
CA ARG A 68 -8.74 5.61 7.96
C ARG A 68 -8.13 6.94 7.54
N ILE A 69 -8.40 7.96 8.35
CA ILE A 69 -7.92 9.32 8.07
C ILE A 69 -6.40 9.49 8.24
N ASP A 70 -5.77 8.64 9.04
CA ASP A 70 -4.34 8.64 9.33
C ASP A 70 -3.48 8.05 8.19
N ILE A 71 -4.07 7.40 7.21
CA ILE A 71 -3.36 7.00 6.00
C ILE A 71 -2.96 8.26 5.21
N MET A 72 -1.68 8.36 4.85
CA MET A 72 -1.07 9.59 4.34
C MET A 72 -1.87 10.30 3.22
N PRO A 73 -2.37 9.64 2.15
CA PRO A 73 -3.13 10.34 1.12
C PRO A 73 -4.47 10.91 1.65
N ASN A 74 -5.15 10.18 2.55
CA ASN A 74 -6.40 10.63 3.17
C ASN A 74 -6.14 11.82 4.10
N LEU A 75 -5.09 11.74 4.93
CA LEU A 75 -4.69 12.83 5.83
C LEU A 75 -4.30 14.09 5.04
N PHE A 76 -3.53 13.93 3.97
CA PHE A 76 -3.13 15.04 3.12
C PHE A 76 -4.35 15.70 2.45
N SER A 77 -5.30 14.90 1.97
CA SER A 77 -6.56 15.40 1.41
C SER A 77 -7.36 16.21 2.45
N LYS A 78 -7.48 15.70 3.68
CA LYS A 78 -8.14 16.42 4.80
C LYS A 78 -7.46 17.75 5.09
N ILE A 79 -6.13 17.76 5.30
CA ILE A 79 -5.40 19.00 5.58
C ILE A 79 -5.53 19.98 4.41
N THR A 80 -5.51 19.47 3.18
CA THR A 80 -5.68 20.28 1.96
C THR A 80 -7.05 20.95 1.91
N SER A 81 -8.11 20.24 2.26
CA SER A 81 -9.47 20.82 2.29
C SER A 81 -9.62 21.94 3.33
N GLN A 82 -8.79 21.93 4.36
CA GLN A 82 -8.76 22.92 5.45
C GLN A 82 -7.76 24.07 5.22
N ASN A 83 -7.14 24.18 4.03
CA ASN A 83 -6.06 25.13 3.72
C ASN A 83 -4.85 25.03 4.66
N GLY A 84 -4.59 23.85 5.20
CA GLY A 84 -3.56 23.63 6.20
C GLY A 84 -2.14 23.56 5.66
N THR A 85 -1.22 23.10 6.53
CA THR A 85 0.19 22.91 6.20
C THR A 85 0.52 21.42 6.16
N LEU A 86 1.01 20.93 5.02
CA LEU A 86 1.53 19.57 4.88
C LEU A 86 2.99 19.55 5.33
N LYS A 87 3.30 18.78 6.37
CA LYS A 87 4.68 18.54 6.83
C LYS A 87 5.28 17.37 6.06
N LEU A 88 6.47 17.57 5.51
CA LEU A 88 7.20 16.61 4.70
C LEU A 88 8.47 16.19 5.45
N PHE A 89 8.37 15.16 6.28
CA PHE A 89 9.51 14.61 7.01
C PHE A 89 10.57 14.07 6.04
N ALA A 90 11.83 14.26 6.34
CA ALA A 90 12.96 13.95 5.46
C ALA A 90 12.78 14.52 4.04
N GLY A 91 12.21 15.72 3.91
CA GLY A 91 11.91 16.34 2.61
C GLY A 91 10.87 15.59 1.78
N GLY A 92 10.11 14.67 2.40
CA GLY A 92 9.09 13.88 1.70
C GLY A 92 9.64 12.82 0.74
N ARG A 93 10.88 12.36 0.94
CA ARG A 93 11.57 11.39 0.07
C ARG A 93 11.03 9.96 0.19
N GLN A 94 10.24 9.67 1.23
CA GLN A 94 9.69 8.33 1.45
C GLN A 94 8.86 7.86 0.26
N VAL A 95 9.15 6.64 -0.21
CA VAL A 95 8.42 5.98 -1.30
C VAL A 95 7.23 5.21 -0.74
N LYS A 96 6.09 5.31 -1.39
CA LYS A 96 4.85 4.62 -1.02
C LYS A 96 4.22 3.94 -2.23
N SER A 97 3.86 2.67 -2.05
CA SER A 97 2.98 1.96 -2.97
C SER A 97 1.54 2.22 -2.57
N LEU A 98 0.79 2.87 -3.43
CA LEU A 98 -0.56 3.36 -3.16
C LEU A 98 -1.59 2.57 -3.98
N VAL A 99 -2.76 2.30 -3.41
CA VAL A 99 -3.86 1.67 -4.12
C VAL A 99 -5.20 2.30 -3.71
N PRO A 100 -6.02 2.76 -4.68
CA PRO A 100 -7.37 3.25 -4.39
C PRO A 100 -8.26 2.14 -3.83
N LEU A 101 -9.10 2.45 -2.87
CA LEU A 101 -10.07 1.51 -2.28
C LEU A 101 -10.96 0.84 -3.34
N ILE A 102 -11.36 1.61 -4.35
CA ILE A 102 -12.17 1.06 -5.45
C ILE A 102 -11.44 -0.03 -6.24
N ASP A 103 -10.13 0.13 -6.48
CA ASP A 103 -9.35 -0.89 -7.18
C ASP A 103 -9.12 -2.13 -6.30
N VAL A 104 -9.07 -1.98 -4.97
CA VAL A 104 -9.08 -3.11 -4.05
C VAL A 104 -10.39 -3.90 -4.19
N ALA A 105 -11.54 -3.22 -4.14
CA ALA A 105 -12.85 -3.87 -4.29
C ALA A 105 -12.98 -4.59 -5.64
N ARG A 106 -12.55 -3.94 -6.73
CA ARG A 106 -12.53 -4.52 -8.09
C ARG A 106 -11.64 -5.76 -8.16
N CYS A 107 -10.47 -5.72 -7.51
CA CYS A 107 -9.57 -6.87 -7.49
C CYS A 107 -10.16 -8.06 -6.73
N PHE A 108 -10.83 -7.84 -5.60
CA PHE A 108 -11.53 -8.90 -4.88
C PHE A 108 -12.60 -9.57 -5.75
N LYS A 109 -13.46 -8.77 -6.41
CA LYS A 109 -14.46 -9.27 -7.35
C LYS A 109 -13.81 -10.05 -8.50
N PHE A 110 -12.78 -9.49 -9.14
CA PHE A 110 -12.04 -10.15 -10.20
C PHE A 110 -11.47 -11.51 -9.75
N MET A 111 -10.85 -11.58 -8.58
CA MET A 111 -10.30 -12.83 -8.04
C MET A 111 -11.39 -13.85 -7.67
N GLU A 112 -12.57 -13.40 -7.26
CA GLU A 112 -13.73 -14.28 -7.04
C GLU A 112 -14.14 -14.97 -8.32
N GLU A 113 -14.25 -14.24 -9.41
CA GLU A 113 -14.69 -14.70 -10.72
C GLU A 113 -13.66 -15.60 -11.45
N LYS A 114 -12.35 -15.46 -11.15
CA LYS A 114 -11.26 -16.23 -11.79
C LYS A 114 -11.03 -17.59 -11.12
N ASN A 115 -11.71 -18.63 -11.59
CA ASN A 115 -11.57 -19.98 -11.02
C ASN A 115 -10.24 -20.66 -11.31
N ASN A 116 -9.55 -20.24 -12.36
CA ASN A 116 -8.23 -20.76 -12.77
C ASN A 116 -7.07 -20.23 -11.91
N ILE A 117 -7.27 -19.15 -11.14
CA ILE A 117 -6.25 -18.60 -10.22
C ILE A 117 -6.40 -19.31 -8.88
N LYS A 118 -5.38 -20.10 -8.52
CA LYS A 118 -5.35 -20.91 -7.30
C LYS A 118 -3.97 -20.90 -6.67
N SER A 119 -3.93 -20.84 -5.34
CA SER A 119 -2.70 -20.94 -4.53
C SER A 119 -1.62 -19.92 -4.91
N GLU A 120 -2.04 -18.68 -5.10
CA GLU A 120 -1.23 -17.59 -5.60
C GLU A 120 -1.14 -16.42 -4.62
N VAL A 121 -0.02 -15.68 -4.72
CA VAL A 121 0.20 -14.41 -4.02
C VAL A 121 0.36 -13.31 -5.05
N PHE A 122 -0.30 -12.17 -4.84
CA PHE A 122 -0.20 -10.99 -5.68
C PHE A 122 0.04 -9.72 -4.85
N ASN A 123 0.91 -8.85 -5.34
CA ASN A 123 0.99 -7.48 -4.88
C ASN A 123 -0.08 -6.65 -5.56
N LEU A 124 -0.89 -5.95 -4.78
CA LEU A 124 -1.92 -5.05 -5.28
C LEU A 124 -1.55 -3.61 -4.96
N THR A 125 -1.05 -2.93 -5.95
CA THR A 125 -0.74 -1.49 -5.93
C THR A 125 -1.08 -0.88 -7.29
N LYS A 126 -1.36 0.42 -7.31
CA LYS A 126 -1.57 1.18 -8.55
C LYS A 126 -0.40 2.10 -8.84
N ASP A 127 -0.11 2.99 -7.91
CA ASP A 127 0.90 4.01 -8.08
C ASP A 127 2.04 3.85 -7.06
N THR A 128 3.25 4.15 -7.50
CA THR A 128 4.41 4.34 -6.63
C THR A 128 4.78 5.81 -6.64
N LEU A 129 4.57 6.48 -5.52
CA LEU A 129 4.82 7.92 -5.37
C LEU A 129 5.64 8.21 -4.12
N THR A 130 6.41 9.29 -4.16
CA THR A 130 6.99 9.85 -2.95
C THR A 130 5.94 10.66 -2.18
N VAL A 131 6.13 10.81 -0.88
CA VAL A 131 5.28 11.68 -0.04
C VAL A 131 5.27 13.10 -0.58
N LYS A 132 6.42 13.61 -1.05
CA LYS A 132 6.54 14.93 -1.70
C LYS A 132 5.65 15.01 -2.95
N LYS A 133 5.65 13.97 -3.79
CA LYS A 133 4.83 13.97 -5.02
C LYS A 133 3.34 14.03 -4.69
N VAL A 134 2.88 13.33 -3.66
CA VAL A 134 1.49 13.41 -3.21
C VAL A 134 1.16 14.83 -2.70
N ALA A 135 2.07 15.44 -1.92
CA ALA A 135 1.88 16.82 -1.44
C ALA A 135 1.84 17.84 -2.59
N GLU A 136 2.66 17.66 -3.64
CA GLU A 136 2.61 18.50 -4.85
C GLU A 136 1.27 18.38 -5.58
N ILE A 137 0.70 17.18 -5.66
CA ILE A 137 -0.63 16.97 -6.22
C ILE A 137 -1.68 17.72 -5.39
N CYS A 138 -1.60 17.64 -4.06
CA CYS A 138 -2.46 18.40 -3.17
C CYS A 138 -2.32 19.92 -3.39
N LYS A 139 -1.08 20.41 -3.47
CA LYS A 139 -0.79 21.84 -3.72
C LYS A 139 -1.31 22.33 -5.06
N LYS A 140 -1.21 21.49 -6.10
CA LYS A 140 -1.77 21.81 -7.43
C LYS A 140 -3.31 21.97 -7.37
N ASN A 141 -3.99 21.11 -6.60
CA ASN A 141 -5.44 21.15 -6.46
C ASN A 141 -5.93 22.26 -5.50
N ASN A 142 -5.13 22.63 -4.50
CA ASN A 142 -5.41 23.74 -3.60
C ASN A 142 -4.17 24.61 -3.38
N PRO A 143 -3.96 25.67 -4.15
CA PRO A 143 -2.81 26.54 -4.03
C PRO A 143 -2.67 27.28 -2.68
N LYS A 144 -3.72 27.30 -1.84
CA LYS A 144 -3.70 27.96 -0.52
C LYS A 144 -2.91 27.20 0.53
N ILE A 145 -2.76 25.87 0.39
CA ILE A 145 -2.01 25.08 1.37
C ILE A 145 -0.54 25.45 1.38
N LYS A 146 0.12 25.20 2.50
CA LYS A 146 1.58 25.34 2.66
C LYS A 146 2.24 23.98 2.68
N LEU A 147 3.42 23.87 2.08
CA LEU A 147 4.30 22.72 2.22
C LEU A 147 5.46 23.10 3.12
N LYS A 148 5.73 22.30 4.15
CA LYS A 148 6.84 22.51 5.08
C LYS A 148 7.72 21.27 5.08
N GLU A 149 8.87 21.36 4.43
CA GLU A 149 9.91 20.32 4.49
C GLU A 149 10.64 20.40 5.84
N THR A 150 10.95 19.24 6.40
CA THR A 150 11.76 19.10 7.60
C THR A 150 12.91 18.14 7.32
N ASN A 151 14.01 18.33 8.05
CA ASN A 151 15.20 17.47 7.94
C ASN A 151 15.19 16.32 8.96
N ASP A 152 14.05 16.09 9.63
CA ASP A 152 13.90 15.01 10.59
C ASP A 152 14.27 13.68 9.95
N GLU A 153 15.02 12.87 10.65
CA GLU A 153 15.29 11.50 10.23
C GLU A 153 14.00 10.67 10.22
N VAL A 154 13.89 9.78 9.25
CA VAL A 154 12.83 8.80 9.20
C VAL A 154 13.46 7.41 9.21
N PRO A 155 12.90 6.47 9.97
CA PRO A 155 13.49 5.15 10.16
C PRO A 155 13.55 4.32 8.88
N ASN A 156 12.73 4.67 7.88
CA ASN A 156 12.70 3.97 6.60
C ASN A 156 12.24 4.91 5.49
N LEU A 157 13.00 4.97 4.40
CA LEU A 157 12.61 5.70 3.19
C LEU A 157 11.58 4.93 2.33
N GLY A 158 11.20 3.75 2.76
CA GLY A 158 10.16 2.96 2.14
C GLY A 158 10.64 2.07 0.99
N PHE A 159 9.68 1.42 0.41
CA PHE A 159 9.88 0.51 -0.71
C PHE A 159 8.69 0.56 -1.65
N SER A 160 8.86 0.03 -2.85
CA SER A 160 7.75 -0.11 -3.79
C SER A 160 7.51 -1.55 -4.20
N LEU A 161 6.25 -1.86 -4.48
CA LEU A 161 5.80 -3.16 -4.96
C LEU A 161 5.73 -3.18 -6.49
N SER A 162 6.05 -4.32 -7.08
CA SER A 162 5.70 -4.65 -8.46
C SER A 162 4.30 -5.27 -8.50
N ASN A 163 3.42 -4.74 -9.33
CA ASN A 163 2.08 -5.30 -9.60
C ASN A 163 2.02 -6.10 -10.92
N LYS A 164 3.16 -6.31 -11.58
CA LYS A 164 3.23 -6.94 -12.91
C LYS A 164 2.57 -8.32 -12.94
N LYS A 165 2.78 -9.14 -11.89
CA LYS A 165 2.19 -10.47 -11.78
C LYS A 165 0.67 -10.41 -11.78
N LEU A 166 0.09 -9.47 -11.04
CA LEU A 166 -1.36 -9.25 -11.00
C LEU A 166 -1.88 -8.80 -12.37
N LEU A 167 -1.26 -7.79 -12.98
CA LEU A 167 -1.68 -7.28 -14.29
C LEU A 167 -1.62 -8.34 -15.38
N ASN A 168 -0.67 -9.27 -15.34
CA ASN A 168 -0.56 -10.38 -16.28
C ASN A 168 -1.74 -11.37 -16.20
N THR A 169 -2.59 -11.29 -15.17
CA THR A 169 -3.82 -12.09 -15.06
C THR A 169 -4.99 -11.49 -15.87
N GLY A 170 -4.81 -10.29 -16.41
CA GLY A 170 -5.83 -9.51 -17.11
C GLY A 170 -6.67 -8.61 -16.20
N PHE A 171 -6.21 -8.35 -14.96
CA PHE A 171 -6.83 -7.39 -14.03
C PHE A 171 -6.70 -5.95 -14.47
#